data_aaa111c7dabff98e1adcbf7045f3ea80
#
_entry.id   aaa111c7dabff98e1adcbf7045f3ea80
#
_cell.length_a   1.000
_cell.length_b   1.000
_cell.length_c   1.000
_cell.angle_alpha   90.00
_cell.angle_beta   90.00
_cell.angle_gamma   90.00
#
_symmetry.space_group_name_H-M   'P 1'
#
loop_
_entity.id
_entity.type
_entity.pdbx_description
1 polymer ?
#
loop_
_entity_poly.entity_id
_entity_poly.type
_entity_poly.pdbx_seq_one_letter_code
_entity_poly.pdbx_strand_id
1 'polypeptide(L)'
;MTRCRERPPDRRRSFLSRIDFRDTHYHVRCGLYPDGRLCEVFAYGDKAGSDRRREIDDACVVVSLAVQWGADINDIALSMGRDGDYTPASALGAVIDCAARAMRKAD
;
A
#
# COMPACT_ATOMS: atom_id res chain seq x y z
N MET A 1 -12.70 18.13 17.32
CA MET A 1 -11.65 17.13 17.64
C MET A 1 -10.52 17.27 16.63
N THR A 2 -9.33 17.50 17.10
CA THR A 2 -8.15 17.67 16.22
C THR A 2 -7.52 16.31 15.94
N ARG A 3 -7.38 15.96 14.67
CA ARG A 3 -6.65 14.76 14.28
C ARG A 3 -5.18 15.11 14.11
N CYS A 4 -4.33 14.24 14.60
CA CYS A 4 -2.90 14.36 14.42
C CYS A 4 -2.39 13.18 13.59
N ARG A 5 -1.44 13.45 12.71
CA ARG A 5 -0.74 12.41 11.99
C ARG A 5 0.14 11.64 12.97
N GLU A 6 -0.01 10.33 12.98
CA GLU A 6 0.89 9.47 13.74
C GLU A 6 2.09 9.12 12.87
N ARG A 7 3.22 9.77 13.14
CA ARG A 7 4.42 9.54 12.34
C ARG A 7 5.01 8.16 12.63
N PRO A 8 5.44 7.42 11.60
CA PRO A 8 6.14 6.15 11.83
C PRO A 8 7.44 6.40 12.59
N PRO A 9 7.83 5.48 13.49
CA PRO A 9 9.13 5.58 14.15
C PRO A 9 10.25 5.40 13.11
N ASP A 10 11.43 5.97 13.38
CA ASP A 10 12.58 5.86 12.48
C ASP A 10 12.97 4.41 12.24
N ARG A 11 12.94 3.58 13.29
CA ARG A 11 13.12 2.14 13.18
C ARG A 11 11.76 1.47 13.31
N ARG A 12 11.38 0.70 12.29
CA ARG A 12 10.11 -0.01 12.30
C ARG A 12 10.22 -1.33 11.59
N ARG A 13 9.43 -2.28 12.06
CA ARG A 13 9.30 -3.55 11.37
C ARG A 13 8.61 -3.35 10.04
N SER A 14 8.98 -4.17 9.09
CA SER A 14 8.31 -4.20 7.80
C SER A 14 8.28 -5.63 7.30
N PHE A 15 7.37 -5.90 6.38
CA PHE A 15 7.37 -7.16 5.66
C PHE A 15 7.26 -6.87 4.17
N LEU A 16 7.71 -7.85 3.39
CA LEU A 16 7.76 -7.76 1.93
C LEU A 16 6.91 -8.87 1.35
N SER A 17 6.01 -8.51 0.43
CA SER A 17 5.21 -9.46 -0.33
C SER A 17 5.48 -9.29 -1.81
N ARG A 18 5.35 -10.36 -2.58
CA ARG A 18 5.45 -10.29 -4.03
C ARG A 18 4.08 -10.51 -4.64
N ILE A 19 3.74 -9.67 -5.61
CA ILE A 19 2.53 -9.83 -6.41
C ILE A 19 2.88 -9.69 -7.88
N ASP A 20 2.01 -10.22 -8.71
CA ASP A 20 2.07 -10.03 -10.15
C ASP A 20 0.84 -9.25 -10.59
N PHE A 21 1.05 -8.24 -11.42
CA PHE A 21 -0.04 -7.52 -12.06
C PHE A 21 0.26 -7.44 -13.54
N ARG A 22 -0.56 -8.12 -14.35
CA ARG A 22 -0.33 -8.27 -15.79
C ARG A 22 1.07 -8.85 -16.01
N ASP A 23 1.93 -8.15 -16.73
CA ASP A 23 3.28 -8.61 -17.08
C ASP A 23 4.37 -8.08 -16.14
N THR A 24 3.99 -7.45 -15.03
CA THR A 24 4.95 -6.84 -14.10
C THR A 24 4.88 -7.51 -12.73
N HIS A 25 6.04 -7.78 -12.16
CA HIS A 25 6.18 -8.26 -10.78
C HIS A 25 6.42 -7.08 -9.86
N TYR A 26 5.70 -7.03 -8.74
CA TYR A 26 5.88 -5.99 -7.74
C TYR A 26 6.25 -6.60 -6.40
N HIS A 27 7.19 -5.97 -5.73
CA HIS A 27 7.46 -6.19 -4.31
C HIS A 27 6.73 -5.11 -3.54
N VAL A 28 5.84 -5.52 -2.65
CA VAL A 28 5.05 -4.60 -1.83
C VAL A 28 5.63 -4.63 -0.43
N ARG A 29 6.10 -3.48 0.03
CA ARG A 29 6.66 -3.32 1.37
C ARG A 29 5.65 -2.61 2.25
N CYS A 30 5.32 -3.24 3.38
CA CYS A 30 4.43 -2.66 4.38
C CYS A 30 5.22 -2.41 5.66
N GLY A 31 5.27 -1.14 6.10
CA GLY A 31 5.87 -0.78 7.37
C GLY A 31 4.81 -0.79 8.47
N LEU A 32 5.22 -1.12 9.69
CA LEU A 32 4.32 -1.29 10.81
C LEU A 32 4.70 -0.38 11.98
N TYR A 33 3.68 0.11 12.67
CA TYR A 33 3.87 0.69 14.00
C TYR A 33 4.27 -0.41 15.00
N PRO A 34 4.83 -0.04 16.16
CA PRO A 34 5.20 -1.04 17.17
C PRO A 34 4.05 -1.95 17.61
N ASP A 35 2.81 -1.47 17.55
CA ASP A 35 1.63 -2.26 17.91
C ASP A 35 1.11 -3.16 16.77
N GLY A 36 1.78 -3.16 15.62
CA GLY A 36 1.41 -4.00 14.48
C GLY A 36 0.49 -3.37 13.46
N ARG A 37 0.00 -2.14 13.70
CA ARG A 37 -0.82 -1.45 12.69
C ARG A 37 0.04 -1.03 11.50
N LEU A 38 -0.58 -0.95 10.34
CA LEU A 38 0.08 -0.48 9.12
C LEU A 38 0.40 1.02 9.23
N CYS A 39 1.62 1.41 8.87
CA CYS A 39 2.00 2.83 8.84
C CYS A 39 2.48 3.32 7.48
N GLU A 40 2.80 2.43 6.56
CA GLU A 40 3.24 2.84 5.22
C GLU A 40 3.17 1.66 4.26
N VAL A 41 3.00 2.00 2.98
CA VAL A 41 3.02 1.03 1.87
C VAL A 41 3.89 1.59 0.77
N PHE A 42 4.79 0.76 0.24
CA PHE A 42 5.60 1.08 -0.94
C PHE A 42 5.61 -0.11 -1.88
N ALA A 43 5.81 0.16 -3.16
CA ALA A 43 5.87 -0.89 -4.17
C ALA A 43 7.02 -0.65 -5.12
N TYR A 44 7.70 -1.72 -5.51
CA TYR A 44 8.86 -1.69 -6.38
C TYR A 44 8.67 -2.73 -7.49
N GLY A 45 8.85 -2.36 -8.73
CA GLY A 45 8.69 -3.31 -9.83
C GLY A 45 8.83 -2.68 -11.20
N ASP A 46 8.37 -1.45 -11.37
CA ASP A 46 8.52 -0.76 -12.62
C ASP A 46 9.95 -0.27 -12.81
N LYS A 47 10.31 -0.03 -14.07
CA LYS A 47 11.64 0.48 -14.40
C LYS A 47 11.88 1.82 -13.72
N ALA A 48 13.01 1.94 -13.04
CA ALA A 48 13.41 3.18 -12.38
C ALA A 48 13.41 4.34 -13.39
N GLY A 49 12.81 5.47 -13.00
CA GLY A 49 12.70 6.65 -13.85
C GLY A 49 11.57 6.64 -14.84
N SER A 50 10.81 5.54 -14.99
CA SER A 50 9.64 5.51 -15.83
C SER A 50 8.48 6.30 -15.22
N ASP A 51 7.55 6.76 -16.05
CA ASP A 51 6.37 7.49 -15.57
C ASP A 51 5.54 6.63 -14.62
N ARG A 52 5.33 5.35 -14.95
CA ARG A 52 4.55 4.45 -14.11
C ARG A 52 5.22 4.26 -12.76
N ARG A 53 6.56 4.14 -12.71
CA ARG A 53 7.29 4.03 -11.44
C ARG A 53 7.09 5.28 -10.58
N ARG A 54 7.16 6.46 -11.17
CA ARG A 54 6.98 7.71 -10.45
C ARG A 54 5.55 7.85 -9.93
N GLU A 55 4.56 7.50 -10.74
CA GLU A 55 3.16 7.55 -10.33
C GLU A 55 2.86 6.60 -9.17
N ILE A 56 3.39 5.39 -9.22
CA ILE A 56 3.22 4.42 -8.14
C ILE A 56 3.92 4.92 -6.87
N ASP A 57 5.14 5.44 -6.99
CA ASP A 57 5.87 5.97 -5.84
C ASP A 57 5.09 7.10 -5.15
N ASP A 58 4.60 8.06 -5.93
CA ASP A 58 3.82 9.19 -5.40
C ASP A 58 2.49 8.73 -4.81
N ALA A 59 1.82 7.81 -5.47
CA ALA A 59 0.55 7.26 -4.98
C ALA A 59 0.76 6.53 -3.64
N CYS A 60 1.84 5.78 -3.51
CA CYS A 60 2.17 5.10 -2.24
C CYS A 60 2.44 6.11 -1.12
N VAL A 61 3.07 7.24 -1.43
CA VAL A 61 3.24 8.33 -0.46
C VAL A 61 1.88 8.83 0.03
N VAL A 62 0.95 9.10 -0.89
CA VAL A 62 -0.40 9.57 -0.54
C VAL A 62 -1.14 8.55 0.31
N VAL A 63 -1.09 7.28 -0.06
CA VAL A 63 -1.74 6.20 0.70
C VAL A 63 -1.11 6.09 2.10
N SER A 64 0.21 6.13 2.19
CA SER A 64 0.91 6.06 3.48
C SER A 64 0.52 7.22 4.38
N LEU A 65 0.47 8.44 3.85
CA LEU A 65 0.00 9.61 4.61
C LEU A 65 -1.45 9.43 5.07
N ALA A 66 -2.33 8.94 4.21
CA ALA A 66 -3.73 8.71 4.57
C ALA A 66 -3.84 7.73 5.75
N VAL A 67 -3.09 6.63 5.70
CA VAL A 67 -3.07 5.64 6.78
C VAL A 67 -2.55 6.26 8.09
N GLN A 68 -1.49 7.08 8.01
CA GLN A 68 -0.93 7.75 9.18
C GLN A 68 -1.91 8.76 9.80
N TRP A 69 -2.85 9.28 9.01
CA TRP A 69 -3.93 10.15 9.48
C TRP A 69 -5.17 9.38 9.92
N GLY A 70 -5.14 8.06 9.90
CA GLY A 70 -6.19 7.23 10.43
C GLY A 70 -7.07 6.51 9.41
N ALA A 71 -6.76 6.61 8.12
CA ALA A 71 -7.52 5.87 7.11
C ALA A 71 -7.26 4.37 7.24
N ASP A 72 -8.30 3.57 7.04
CA ASP A 72 -8.20 2.12 7.05
C ASP A 72 -7.82 1.63 5.64
N ILE A 73 -6.78 0.83 5.57
CA ILE A 73 -6.33 0.28 4.28
C ILE A 73 -7.41 -0.56 3.58
N ASN A 74 -8.28 -1.20 4.34
CA ASN A 74 -9.39 -1.97 3.75
C ASN A 74 -10.39 -1.05 3.06
N ASP A 75 -10.69 0.12 3.63
CA ASP A 75 -11.58 1.09 3.00
C ASP A 75 -10.95 1.63 1.71
N ILE A 76 -9.67 1.88 1.73
CA ILE A 76 -8.95 2.33 0.53
C ILE A 76 -9.03 1.25 -0.55
N ALA A 77 -8.76 -0.01 -0.19
CA ALA A 77 -8.80 -1.13 -1.12
C ALA A 77 -10.18 -1.29 -1.76
N LEU A 78 -11.24 -1.18 -0.97
CA LEU A 78 -12.60 -1.30 -1.46
C LEU A 78 -13.01 -0.16 -2.39
N SER A 79 -12.32 0.98 -2.31
CA SER A 79 -12.60 2.16 -3.13
C SER A 79 -11.84 2.17 -4.45
N MET A 80 -10.87 1.26 -4.64
CA MET A 80 -10.10 1.19 -5.88
C MET A 80 -10.93 0.62 -7.03
N GLY A 81 -10.62 1.04 -8.24
CA GLY A 81 -11.27 0.54 -9.44
C GLY A 81 -11.05 -0.96 -9.65
N ARG A 82 -12.09 -1.63 -10.15
CA ARG A 82 -12.06 -3.07 -10.39
C ARG A 82 -12.63 -3.42 -11.75
N ASP A 83 -12.11 -4.49 -12.32
CA ASP A 83 -12.67 -5.07 -13.52
C ASP A 83 -13.87 -5.99 -13.17
N GLY A 84 -14.57 -6.48 -14.19
CA GLY A 84 -15.82 -7.21 -13.99
C GLY A 84 -15.73 -8.50 -13.21
N ASP A 85 -14.52 -9.05 -13.04
CA ASP A 85 -14.25 -10.26 -12.24
C ASP A 85 -13.71 -9.90 -10.83
N TYR A 86 -13.86 -8.66 -10.41
CA TYR A 86 -13.39 -8.12 -9.14
C TYR A 86 -11.88 -8.07 -9.00
N THR A 87 -11.13 -8.26 -10.07
CA THR A 87 -9.68 -8.07 -10.03
C THR A 87 -9.36 -6.57 -10.03
N PRO A 88 -8.23 -6.16 -9.44
CA PRO A 88 -7.82 -4.76 -9.48
C PRO A 88 -7.64 -4.27 -10.91
N ALA A 89 -8.16 -3.09 -11.20
CA ALA A 89 -8.06 -2.50 -12.53
C ALA A 89 -6.73 -1.81 -12.79
N SER A 90 -5.91 -1.60 -11.76
CA SER A 90 -4.63 -0.90 -11.86
C SER A 90 -3.58 -1.59 -11.00
N ALA A 91 -2.31 -1.31 -11.33
CA ALA A 91 -1.18 -1.78 -10.52
C ALA A 91 -1.30 -1.26 -9.09
N LEU A 92 -1.66 0.01 -8.91
CA LEU A 92 -1.86 0.56 -7.57
C LEU A 92 -2.94 -0.21 -6.81
N GLY A 93 -4.06 -0.51 -7.46
CA GLY A 93 -5.13 -1.30 -6.86
C GLY A 93 -4.63 -2.66 -6.38
N ALA A 94 -3.79 -3.32 -7.19
CA ALA A 94 -3.20 -4.61 -6.82
C ALA A 94 -2.28 -4.47 -5.61
N VAL A 95 -1.48 -3.41 -5.54
CA VAL A 95 -0.61 -3.12 -4.40
C VAL A 95 -1.43 -2.91 -3.13
N ILE A 96 -2.48 -2.11 -3.20
CA ILE A 96 -3.34 -1.81 -2.05
C ILE A 96 -4.07 -3.08 -1.57
N ASP A 97 -4.58 -3.90 -2.50
CA ASP A 97 -5.19 -5.19 -2.16
C ASP A 97 -4.21 -6.10 -1.43
N CYS A 98 -2.96 -6.12 -1.87
CA CYS A 98 -1.91 -6.90 -1.21
C CYS A 98 -1.71 -6.44 0.23
N ALA A 99 -1.57 -5.13 0.45
CA ALA A 99 -1.39 -4.57 1.79
C ALA A 99 -2.59 -4.87 2.69
N ALA A 100 -3.80 -4.67 2.18
CA ALA A 100 -5.02 -4.93 2.94
C ALA A 100 -5.13 -6.41 3.34
N ARG A 101 -4.85 -7.31 2.39
CA ARG A 101 -4.89 -8.75 2.65
C ARG A 101 -3.84 -9.18 3.68
N ALA A 102 -2.64 -8.63 3.60
CA ALA A 102 -1.58 -8.91 4.55
C ALA A 102 -1.96 -8.47 5.96
N MET A 103 -2.59 -7.31 6.11
CA MET A 103 -3.03 -6.82 7.41
C MET A 103 -4.16 -7.67 7.99
N ARG A 104 -5.07 -8.19 7.16
CA ARG A 104 -6.13 -9.09 7.64
C ARG A 104 -5.56 -10.41 8.14
N LYS A 105 -4.49 -10.93 7.52
CA LYS A 105 -3.85 -12.19 7.94
C LYS A 105 -3.05 -12.05 9.22
N ALA A 106 -2.62 -10.86 9.57
CA ALA A 106 -1.81 -10.60 10.75
C ALA A 106 -2.64 -10.57 12.04
N ASP A 107 -3.95 -10.52 11.94
CA ASP A 107 -4.86 -10.49 13.10
C ASP A 107 -5.12 -11.88 13.67
#